data_7d74047b4752b88cf1a6b6baf6dcdd62
#
_entry.id   7d74047b4752b88cf1a6b6baf6dcdd62
#
_cell.length_a   1.000
_cell.length_b   1.000
_cell.length_c   1.000
_cell.angle_alpha   90.00
_cell.angle_beta   90.00
_cell.angle_gamma   90.00
#
_symmetry.space_group_name_H-M   'P 1'
#
loop_
_entity.id
_entity.type
_entity.pdbx_description
1 polymer ?
#
loop_
_entity_poly.entity_id
_entity_poly.type
_entity_poly.pdbx_seq_one_letter_code
_entity_poly.pdbx_strand_id
1 'polypeptide(L)'
;MARRTPSQLNMLLAVDKPVGCTSHDVVSQCRRALHERRVGHAGTLDPMASGVMVVGVGQATRLLGMLTLDTKSYVADISFGAETNTDDAEGEAVRTVAVANELRDSAYARERLAAMLGPQMQVPPAFSAISVNGVRAYKSARAGNAVDLPPRPVEVYAADLIAVGGEGDTCVWTVAFSVSKGTYIRALAHDLGRACDSAAHISALRRTASGVVSIGACHAVEELSPESAAGFALDPIAALGATRVDLPGNLADDLLCGRCIPVERALADFDASKAPFALVLDGGLKALARIEGGRFVMEHVFPQAIGGVR
;
A
#
# COMPACT_ATOMS: atom_id res chain seq x y z
N MET A 1 2.17 21.42 27.55
CA MET A 1 2.29 20.81 26.22
C MET A 1 2.15 21.91 25.17
N ALA A 2 3.16 22.13 24.33
CA ALA A 2 3.06 23.13 23.26
C ALA A 2 1.92 22.72 22.30
N ARG A 3 0.96 23.64 22.03
CA ARG A 3 -0.08 23.44 21.02
C ARG A 3 0.61 23.23 19.67
N ARG A 4 0.46 22.05 19.09
CA ARG A 4 0.94 21.78 17.71
C ARG A 4 0.23 22.74 16.76
N THR A 5 0.98 23.45 15.95
CA THR A 5 0.43 24.27 14.86
C THR A 5 -0.48 23.41 14.00
N PRO A 6 -1.72 23.84 13.70
CA PRO A 6 -2.62 23.12 12.78
C PRO A 6 -1.94 22.93 11.41
N SER A 7 -2.17 21.79 10.77
CA SER A 7 -1.72 21.56 9.38
C SER A 7 -2.47 22.50 8.45
N GLN A 8 -1.79 23.06 7.46
CA GLN A 8 -2.42 23.88 6.42
C GLN A 8 -3.06 23.01 5.36
N LEU A 9 -2.42 21.87 5.04
CA LEU A 9 -2.91 20.89 4.07
C LEU A 9 -3.43 19.64 4.80
N ASN A 10 -4.60 19.15 4.40
CA ASN A 10 -5.23 17.95 4.95
C ASN A 10 -5.84 17.15 3.80
N MET A 11 -5.09 16.18 3.24
CA MET A 11 -5.49 15.42 2.06
C MET A 11 -4.73 14.11 1.91
N LEU A 12 -5.25 13.24 1.07
CA LEU A 12 -4.53 12.09 0.54
C LEU A 12 -3.90 12.45 -0.81
N LEU A 13 -2.70 11.97 -1.06
CA LEU A 13 -1.98 12.10 -2.33
C LEU A 13 -1.52 10.72 -2.79
N ALA A 14 -1.40 10.51 -4.09
CA ALA A 14 -0.71 9.37 -4.67
C ALA A 14 0.64 9.84 -5.25
N VAL A 15 1.71 9.16 -4.84
CA VAL A 15 3.07 9.48 -5.28
C VAL A 15 3.66 8.26 -5.98
N ASP A 16 4.29 8.48 -7.14
CA ASP A 16 5.10 7.47 -7.80
C ASP A 16 6.49 7.44 -7.14
N LYS A 17 6.71 6.47 -6.27
CA LYS A 17 7.99 6.30 -5.62
C LYS A 17 9.04 5.85 -6.65
N PRO A 18 10.15 6.55 -6.84
CA PRO A 18 11.23 6.08 -7.70
C PRO A 18 12.01 4.92 -7.05
N VAL A 19 12.79 4.20 -7.84
CA VAL A 19 13.77 3.22 -7.37
C VAL A 19 14.90 3.93 -6.62
N GLY A 20 15.55 3.22 -5.68
CA GLY A 20 16.76 3.67 -5.00
C GLY A 20 16.55 4.54 -3.76
N CYS A 21 15.29 4.81 -3.36
CA CYS A 21 14.98 5.49 -2.11
C CYS A 21 14.00 4.69 -1.25
N THR A 22 14.01 4.92 0.05
CA THR A 22 13.06 4.29 0.97
C THR A 22 11.71 5.00 0.94
N SER A 23 10.63 4.31 1.36
CA SER A 23 9.32 4.95 1.57
C SER A 23 9.38 6.12 2.56
N HIS A 24 10.33 6.08 3.52
CA HIS A 24 10.53 7.17 4.48
C HIS A 24 11.20 8.40 3.86
N ASP A 25 12.10 8.20 2.89
CA ASP A 25 12.72 9.29 2.13
C ASP A 25 11.66 10.05 1.33
N VAL A 26 10.73 9.34 0.67
CA VAL A 26 9.60 9.97 -0.04
C VAL A 26 8.74 10.79 0.93
N VAL A 27 8.40 10.25 2.12
CA VAL A 27 7.68 11.03 3.15
C VAL A 27 8.45 12.29 3.55
N SER A 28 9.78 12.17 3.67
CA SER A 28 10.63 13.32 4.03
C SER A 28 10.72 14.36 2.90
N GLN A 29 10.70 13.92 1.65
CA GLN A 29 10.61 14.80 0.48
C GLN A 29 9.26 15.50 0.43
N CYS A 30 8.15 14.77 0.59
CA CYS A 30 6.80 15.35 0.66
C CYS A 30 6.67 16.39 1.80
N ARG A 31 7.26 16.13 2.97
CA ARG A 31 7.28 17.12 4.07
C ARG A 31 7.94 18.43 3.69
N ARG A 32 9.06 18.35 2.94
CA ARG A 32 9.77 19.55 2.45
C ARG A 32 8.98 20.26 1.36
N ALA A 33 8.53 19.51 0.36
CA ALA A 33 7.79 20.07 -0.79
C ALA A 33 6.49 20.76 -0.37
N LEU A 34 5.76 20.19 0.60
CA LEU A 34 4.46 20.69 1.05
C LEU A 34 4.54 21.61 2.26
N HIS A 35 5.73 21.86 2.82
CA HIS A 35 5.93 22.60 4.07
C HIS A 35 5.10 22.07 5.25
N GLU A 36 4.79 20.75 5.25
CA GLU A 36 3.98 20.10 6.26
C GLU A 36 4.77 19.07 7.07
N ARG A 37 4.66 19.14 8.41
CA ARG A 37 5.35 18.20 9.30
C ARG A 37 4.63 16.86 9.40
N ARG A 38 3.29 16.91 9.35
CA ARG A 38 2.45 15.73 9.53
C ARG A 38 2.19 15.06 8.19
N VAL A 39 3.11 14.20 7.79
CA VAL A 39 3.04 13.40 6.56
C VAL A 39 3.41 11.96 6.89
N GLY A 40 2.69 11.02 6.33
CA GLY A 40 2.92 9.57 6.44
C GLY A 40 2.52 8.84 5.17
N HIS A 41 2.73 7.52 5.12
CA HIS A 41 2.35 6.70 3.95
C HIS A 41 1.58 5.43 4.36
N ALA A 42 0.79 4.88 3.44
CA ALA A 42 0.13 3.59 3.56
C ALA A 42 0.88 2.52 2.74
N GLY A 43 1.47 1.55 3.43
CA GLY A 43 2.16 0.42 2.81
C GLY A 43 3.57 0.73 2.31
N THR A 44 4.56 0.17 2.99
CA THR A 44 5.97 0.29 2.63
C THR A 44 6.26 -0.32 1.26
N LEU A 45 7.14 0.30 0.50
CA LEU A 45 7.85 -0.25 -0.64
C LEU A 45 9.33 -0.35 -0.30
N ASP A 46 9.96 -1.44 -0.74
CA ASP A 46 11.40 -1.66 -0.61
C ASP A 46 12.19 -0.62 -1.44
N PRO A 47 13.48 -0.35 -1.14
CA PRO A 47 14.27 0.62 -1.89
C PRO A 47 14.32 0.32 -3.39
N MET A 48 14.52 -0.95 -3.76
CA MET A 48 14.56 -1.42 -5.15
C MET A 48 13.20 -1.33 -5.88
N ALA A 49 12.08 -1.27 -5.14
CA ALA A 49 10.75 -1.21 -5.72
C ALA A 49 10.34 0.23 -6.05
N SER A 50 9.51 0.38 -7.08
CA SER A 50 8.89 1.66 -7.49
C SER A 50 7.37 1.61 -7.46
N GLY A 51 6.72 2.74 -7.74
CA GLY A 51 5.29 2.81 -8.03
C GLY A 51 4.45 3.40 -6.91
N VAL A 52 3.17 3.03 -6.91
CA VAL A 52 2.10 3.68 -6.11
C VAL A 52 2.43 3.72 -4.62
N MET A 53 2.50 4.91 -4.08
CA MET A 53 2.57 5.14 -2.64
C MET A 53 1.51 6.17 -2.22
N VAL A 54 0.52 5.73 -1.44
CA VAL A 54 -0.51 6.63 -0.89
C VAL A 54 0.08 7.36 0.32
N VAL A 55 0.05 8.68 0.24
CA VAL A 55 0.61 9.60 1.24
C VAL A 55 -0.53 10.38 1.89
N GLY A 56 -0.59 10.37 3.22
CA GLY A 56 -1.51 11.20 3.99
C GLY A 56 -0.80 12.45 4.51
N VAL A 57 -1.45 13.58 4.35
CA VAL A 57 -0.98 14.90 4.79
C VAL A 57 -1.93 15.46 5.84
N GLY A 58 -1.42 16.03 6.92
CA GLY A 58 -2.20 16.61 7.99
C GLY A 58 -3.16 15.60 8.64
N GLN A 59 -4.45 15.93 8.72
CA GLN A 59 -5.47 15.04 9.31
C GLN A 59 -5.60 13.71 8.56
N ALA A 60 -5.33 13.68 7.25
CA ALA A 60 -5.45 12.47 6.45
C ALA A 60 -4.45 11.38 6.84
N THR A 61 -3.39 11.69 7.60
CA THR A 61 -2.51 10.66 8.19
C THR A 61 -3.26 9.66 9.06
N ARG A 62 -4.43 10.01 9.58
CA ARG A 62 -5.27 9.13 10.41
C ARG A 62 -6.03 8.08 9.59
N LEU A 63 -6.12 8.27 8.26
CA LEU A 63 -6.75 7.33 7.34
C LEU A 63 -5.78 6.21 6.91
N LEU A 64 -4.47 6.40 7.05
CA LEU A 64 -3.46 5.51 6.49
C LEU A 64 -3.55 4.06 7.00
N GLY A 65 -3.95 3.88 8.27
CA GLY A 65 -4.14 2.55 8.84
C GLY A 65 -5.22 1.72 8.12
N MET A 66 -6.30 2.37 7.67
CA MET A 66 -7.37 1.73 6.92
C MET A 66 -6.94 1.39 5.49
N LEU A 67 -6.22 2.30 4.82
CA LEU A 67 -5.72 2.12 3.45
C LEU A 67 -4.65 1.02 3.32
N THR A 68 -4.00 0.60 4.40
CA THR A 68 -3.05 -0.52 4.38
C THR A 68 -3.72 -1.88 4.22
N LEU A 69 -5.03 -1.97 4.43
CA LEU A 69 -5.78 -3.22 4.41
C LEU A 69 -6.23 -3.67 3.01
N ASP A 70 -6.00 -2.84 2.01
CA ASP A 70 -6.43 -3.09 0.64
C ASP A 70 -5.56 -4.11 -0.11
N THR A 71 -6.12 -4.63 -1.21
CA THR A 71 -5.40 -5.38 -2.24
C THR A 71 -4.27 -4.54 -2.84
N LYS A 72 -3.19 -5.21 -3.26
CA LYS A 72 -2.05 -4.58 -3.96
C LYS A 72 -1.81 -5.26 -5.29
N SER A 73 -1.53 -4.47 -6.32
CA SER A 73 -1.12 -4.99 -7.62
C SER A 73 0.31 -4.58 -7.95
N TYR A 74 1.04 -5.50 -8.58
CA TYR A 74 2.45 -5.33 -8.91
C TYR A 74 2.74 -5.85 -10.31
N VAL A 75 3.75 -5.29 -10.96
CA VAL A 75 4.52 -5.94 -12.01
C VAL A 75 5.89 -6.24 -11.44
N ALA A 76 6.31 -7.49 -11.57
CA ALA A 76 7.55 -8.02 -11.01
C ALA A 76 8.35 -8.77 -12.07
N ASP A 77 9.65 -8.53 -12.12
CA ASP A 77 10.59 -9.36 -12.87
C ASP A 77 11.22 -10.36 -11.89
N ILE A 78 10.96 -11.63 -12.15
CA ILE A 78 11.47 -12.77 -11.37
C ILE A 78 12.65 -13.36 -12.14
N SER A 79 13.85 -13.19 -11.62
CA SER A 79 15.08 -13.73 -12.19
C SER A 79 15.36 -15.12 -11.64
N PHE A 80 15.45 -16.11 -12.52
CA PHE A 80 15.77 -17.49 -12.18
C PHE A 80 17.28 -17.75 -12.26
N GLY A 81 17.74 -18.77 -11.53
CA GLY A 81 19.12 -19.22 -11.49
C GLY A 81 19.84 -18.87 -10.19
N ALA A 82 19.36 -17.90 -9.42
CA ALA A 82 19.95 -17.53 -8.14
C ALA A 82 18.90 -17.12 -7.09
N GLU A 83 19.09 -17.54 -5.86
CA GLU A 83 18.45 -17.00 -4.65
C GLU A 83 19.43 -16.04 -3.98
N THR A 84 18.93 -14.94 -3.43
CA THR A 84 19.72 -13.97 -2.66
C THR A 84 19.26 -13.96 -1.20
N ASN A 85 20.12 -13.46 -0.32
CA ASN A 85 19.78 -13.35 1.12
C ASN A 85 18.67 -12.34 1.43
N THR A 86 18.33 -11.46 0.47
CA THR A 86 17.23 -10.48 0.58
C THR A 86 16.01 -10.85 -0.26
N ASP A 87 16.06 -11.94 -1.03
CA ASP A 87 15.09 -12.36 -2.04
C ASP A 87 14.90 -11.32 -3.16
N ASP A 88 15.84 -10.38 -3.32
CA ASP A 88 15.88 -9.36 -4.38
C ASP A 88 17.30 -9.14 -4.89
N ALA A 89 17.44 -8.32 -5.95
CA ALA A 89 18.72 -8.08 -6.61
C ALA A 89 19.73 -7.23 -5.81
N GLU A 90 19.33 -6.66 -4.64
CA GLU A 90 20.24 -5.91 -3.77
C GLU A 90 21.02 -6.85 -2.83
N GLY A 91 20.63 -8.12 -2.73
CA GLY A 91 21.25 -9.11 -1.87
C GLY A 91 22.40 -9.89 -2.52
N GLU A 92 23.16 -10.59 -1.68
CA GLU A 92 24.19 -11.53 -2.13
C GLU A 92 23.59 -12.88 -2.47
N ALA A 93 24.07 -13.53 -3.53
CA ALA A 93 23.62 -14.87 -3.91
C ALA A 93 24.00 -15.90 -2.84
N VAL A 94 23.00 -16.62 -2.34
CA VAL A 94 23.18 -17.69 -1.32
C VAL A 94 23.00 -19.08 -1.91
N ARG A 95 22.35 -19.21 -3.06
CA ARG A 95 22.16 -20.46 -3.79
C ARG A 95 22.07 -20.17 -5.28
N THR A 96 22.74 -20.98 -6.09
CA THR A 96 22.68 -20.91 -7.55
C THR A 96 22.27 -22.29 -8.11
N VAL A 97 21.47 -22.27 -9.17
CA VAL A 97 20.98 -23.46 -9.88
C VAL A 97 21.00 -23.15 -11.36
N ALA A 98 21.48 -24.06 -12.18
CA ALA A 98 21.43 -23.86 -13.64
C ALA A 98 19.99 -23.65 -14.12
N VAL A 99 19.81 -22.72 -15.04
CA VAL A 99 18.49 -22.41 -15.60
C VAL A 99 18.08 -23.53 -16.55
N ALA A 100 17.02 -24.26 -16.20
CA ALA A 100 16.44 -25.31 -17.00
C ALA A 100 15.68 -24.74 -18.24
N ASN A 101 15.65 -25.50 -19.35
CA ASN A 101 15.00 -25.03 -20.56
C ASN A 101 13.49 -24.85 -20.41
N GLU A 102 12.85 -25.62 -19.53
CA GLU A 102 11.42 -25.53 -19.24
C GLU A 102 11.01 -24.15 -18.71
N LEU A 103 11.92 -23.47 -17.99
CA LEU A 103 11.68 -22.10 -17.51
C LEU A 103 11.51 -21.07 -18.64
N ARG A 104 11.96 -21.40 -19.85
CA ARG A 104 11.82 -20.55 -21.05
C ARG A 104 10.49 -20.79 -21.79
N ASP A 105 9.75 -21.83 -21.39
CA ASP A 105 8.44 -22.12 -21.97
C ASP A 105 7.35 -21.33 -21.27
N SER A 106 6.64 -20.49 -22.04
CA SER A 106 5.52 -19.69 -21.52
C SER A 106 4.33 -20.54 -21.04
N ALA A 107 4.13 -21.75 -21.57
CA ALA A 107 3.07 -22.64 -21.11
C ALA A 107 3.41 -23.20 -19.72
N TYR A 108 4.65 -23.65 -19.53
CA TYR A 108 5.17 -24.06 -18.23
C TYR A 108 5.08 -22.94 -17.21
N ALA A 109 5.52 -21.71 -17.58
CA ALA A 109 5.44 -20.57 -16.69
C ALA A 109 4.01 -20.28 -16.21
N ARG A 110 3.03 -20.29 -17.12
CA ARG A 110 1.61 -20.10 -16.78
C ARG A 110 1.08 -21.18 -15.86
N GLU A 111 1.46 -22.43 -16.08
CA GLU A 111 1.06 -23.56 -15.22
C GLU A 111 1.59 -23.35 -13.79
N ARG A 112 2.88 -22.99 -13.64
CA ARG A 112 3.49 -22.74 -12.32
C ARG A 112 2.87 -21.54 -11.61
N LEU A 113 2.59 -20.46 -12.32
CA LEU A 113 1.92 -19.27 -11.78
C LEU A 113 0.47 -19.58 -11.36
N ALA A 114 -0.27 -20.38 -12.15
CA ALA A 114 -1.62 -20.81 -11.79
C ALA A 114 -1.66 -21.63 -10.49
N ALA A 115 -0.62 -22.41 -10.21
CA ALA A 115 -0.49 -23.19 -8.98
C ALA A 115 -0.26 -22.32 -7.72
N MET A 116 0.10 -21.04 -7.89
CA MET A 116 0.28 -20.09 -6.77
C MET A 116 -1.02 -19.39 -6.36
N LEU A 117 -2.10 -19.53 -7.10
CA LEU A 117 -3.35 -18.81 -6.84
C LEU A 117 -4.05 -19.32 -5.58
N GLY A 118 -4.74 -18.39 -4.92
CA GLY A 118 -5.57 -18.64 -3.74
C GLY A 118 -4.87 -18.40 -2.42
N PRO A 119 -5.50 -18.82 -1.31
CA PRO A 119 -4.99 -18.64 0.04
C PRO A 119 -3.81 -19.57 0.32
N GLN A 120 -2.76 -19.01 0.94
CA GLN A 120 -1.56 -19.74 1.29
C GLN A 120 -0.87 -19.16 2.54
N MET A 121 0.01 -19.95 3.15
CA MET A 121 0.85 -19.50 4.26
C MET A 121 2.21 -19.08 3.71
N GLN A 122 2.60 -17.82 3.92
CA GLN A 122 3.87 -17.27 3.45
C GLN A 122 4.78 -16.95 4.64
N VAL A 123 6.03 -17.40 4.57
CA VAL A 123 7.10 -16.95 5.48
C VAL A 123 7.61 -15.59 4.98
N PRO A 124 7.49 -14.51 5.76
CA PRO A 124 8.01 -13.21 5.35
C PRO A 124 9.55 -13.23 5.21
N PRO A 125 10.14 -12.43 4.31
CA PRO A 125 11.59 -12.31 4.20
C PRO A 125 12.22 -11.82 5.51
N ALA A 126 13.43 -12.27 5.82
CA ALA A 126 14.18 -11.81 6.99
C ALA A 126 14.39 -10.28 6.98
N PHE A 127 14.57 -9.72 5.76
CA PHE A 127 14.67 -8.28 5.52
C PHE A 127 13.28 -7.63 5.35
N SER A 128 12.47 -7.67 6.40
CA SER A 128 11.12 -7.09 6.41
C SER A 128 10.92 -6.04 7.51
N ALA A 129 9.88 -5.22 7.36
CA ALA A 129 9.49 -4.20 8.35
C ALA A 129 8.71 -4.78 9.56
N ILE A 130 8.58 -6.10 9.64
CA ILE A 130 7.90 -6.78 10.75
C ILE A 130 8.67 -6.53 12.04
N SER A 131 7.94 -6.32 13.14
CA SER A 131 8.55 -6.14 14.46
C SER A 131 8.42 -7.43 15.27
N VAL A 132 9.56 -7.92 15.76
CA VAL A 132 9.65 -9.05 16.70
C VAL A 132 10.26 -8.51 17.98
N ASN A 133 9.59 -8.69 19.12
CA ASN A 133 10.03 -8.17 20.42
C ASN A 133 10.42 -6.68 20.41
N GLY A 134 9.69 -5.86 19.63
CA GLY A 134 9.95 -4.42 19.53
C GLY A 134 11.08 -4.01 18.56
N VAL A 135 11.82 -4.98 18.00
CA VAL A 135 12.89 -4.74 17.02
C VAL A 135 12.39 -5.10 15.61
N ARG A 136 12.69 -4.26 14.62
CA ARG A 136 12.35 -4.55 13.21
C ARG A 136 13.24 -5.66 12.66
N ALA A 137 12.66 -6.67 12.00
CA ALA A 137 13.36 -7.85 11.48
C ALA A 137 14.57 -7.47 10.58
N TYR A 138 14.40 -6.46 9.69
CA TYR A 138 15.50 -5.99 8.83
C TYR A 138 16.71 -5.45 9.62
N LYS A 139 16.52 -4.90 10.84
CA LYS A 139 17.64 -4.42 11.68
C LYS A 139 18.43 -5.61 12.24
N SER A 140 17.73 -6.64 12.68
CA SER A 140 18.34 -7.86 13.17
C SER A 140 19.07 -8.60 12.05
N ALA A 141 18.48 -8.71 10.86
CA ALA A 141 19.08 -9.34 9.70
C ALA A 141 20.37 -8.63 9.25
N ARG A 142 20.37 -7.28 9.21
CA ARG A 142 21.59 -6.48 8.90
C ARG A 142 22.70 -6.64 9.93
N ALA A 143 22.35 -6.95 11.18
CA ALA A 143 23.31 -7.21 12.25
C ALA A 143 23.80 -8.69 12.25
N GLY A 144 23.46 -9.49 11.22
CA GLY A 144 23.82 -10.91 11.14
C GLY A 144 22.97 -11.84 12.02
N ASN A 145 21.93 -11.31 12.68
CA ASN A 145 21.03 -12.04 13.56
C ASN A 145 19.64 -12.15 12.92
N ALA A 146 19.54 -12.85 11.79
CA ALA A 146 18.25 -13.10 11.15
C ALA A 146 17.31 -13.81 12.13
N VAL A 147 16.06 -13.37 12.22
CA VAL A 147 15.03 -13.93 13.09
C VAL A 147 14.07 -14.73 12.24
N ASP A 148 13.79 -15.97 12.64
CA ASP A 148 12.74 -16.76 12.01
C ASP A 148 11.39 -16.10 12.24
N LEU A 149 10.71 -15.77 11.13
CA LEU A 149 9.39 -15.16 11.18
C LEU A 149 8.32 -16.23 10.99
N PRO A 150 7.24 -16.21 11.81
CA PRO A 150 6.18 -17.18 11.65
C PRO A 150 5.45 -16.98 10.32
N PRO A 151 5.02 -18.08 9.66
CA PRO A 151 4.19 -17.99 8.47
C PRO A 151 2.92 -17.18 8.73
N ARG A 152 2.46 -16.45 7.70
CA ARG A 152 1.26 -15.60 7.76
C ARG A 152 0.31 -15.94 6.61
N PRO A 153 -1.01 -15.90 6.84
CA PRO A 153 -1.97 -16.09 5.78
C PRO A 153 -1.89 -14.93 4.79
N VAL A 154 -1.76 -15.26 3.52
CA VAL A 154 -1.83 -14.35 2.37
C VAL A 154 -2.68 -14.99 1.28
N GLU A 155 -3.06 -14.20 0.29
CA GLU A 155 -3.83 -14.68 -0.84
C GLU A 155 -3.30 -14.05 -2.14
N VAL A 156 -3.11 -14.88 -3.15
CA VAL A 156 -2.77 -14.46 -4.51
C VAL A 156 -4.04 -14.54 -5.34
N TYR A 157 -4.59 -13.38 -5.70
CA TYR A 157 -5.82 -13.29 -6.48
C TYR A 157 -5.59 -13.47 -7.98
N ALA A 158 -4.42 -13.01 -8.47
CA ALA A 158 -3.99 -13.17 -9.85
C ALA A 158 -2.46 -13.23 -9.93
N ALA A 159 -1.96 -13.99 -10.91
CA ALA A 159 -0.54 -14.10 -11.28
C ALA A 159 -0.45 -14.33 -12.78
N ASP A 160 -0.44 -13.24 -13.56
CA ASP A 160 -0.51 -13.26 -15.01
C ASP A 160 0.87 -13.08 -15.64
N LEU A 161 1.31 -14.05 -16.44
CA LEU A 161 2.56 -13.96 -17.19
C LEU A 161 2.44 -12.91 -18.28
N ILE A 162 3.29 -11.88 -18.21
CA ILE A 162 3.41 -10.84 -19.25
C ILE A 162 4.43 -11.28 -20.30
N ALA A 163 5.62 -11.72 -19.85
CA ALA A 163 6.70 -12.13 -20.74
C ALA A 163 7.63 -13.16 -20.09
N VAL A 164 8.27 -13.95 -20.93
CA VAL A 164 9.47 -14.73 -20.60
C VAL A 164 10.61 -14.16 -21.41
N GLY A 165 11.70 -13.79 -20.73
CA GLY A 165 12.89 -13.16 -21.30
C GLY A 165 14.17 -13.75 -20.74
N GLY A 166 15.31 -13.09 -21.05
CA GLY A 166 16.64 -13.51 -20.64
C GLY A 166 17.35 -14.34 -21.72
N GLU A 167 18.68 -14.24 -21.75
CA GLU A 167 19.57 -14.93 -22.71
C GLU A 167 20.65 -15.70 -21.96
N GLY A 168 21.22 -16.71 -22.61
CA GLY A 168 22.30 -17.51 -22.05
C GLY A 168 21.87 -18.20 -20.74
N ASP A 169 22.57 -17.91 -19.66
CA ASP A 169 22.33 -18.50 -18.34
C ASP A 169 21.28 -17.72 -17.51
N THR A 170 20.58 -16.75 -18.10
CA THR A 170 19.53 -15.98 -17.42
C THR A 170 18.15 -16.33 -17.97
N CYS A 171 17.15 -16.40 -17.09
CA CYS A 171 15.74 -16.49 -17.44
C CYS A 171 14.98 -15.54 -16.51
N VAL A 172 14.10 -14.71 -17.09
CA VAL A 172 13.31 -13.73 -16.33
C VAL A 172 11.85 -13.91 -16.72
N TRP A 173 10.98 -14.03 -15.72
CA TRP A 173 9.53 -13.95 -15.93
C TRP A 173 9.05 -12.58 -15.46
N THR A 174 8.43 -11.82 -16.37
CA THR A 174 7.69 -10.61 -16.01
C THR A 174 6.25 -11.02 -15.72
N VAL A 175 5.81 -10.76 -14.48
CA VAL A 175 4.51 -11.24 -13.98
C VAL A 175 3.72 -10.07 -13.36
N ALA A 176 2.44 -9.97 -13.72
CA ALA A 176 1.48 -9.11 -13.04
C ALA A 176 0.82 -9.88 -11.90
N PHE A 177 0.97 -9.38 -10.68
CA PHE A 177 0.36 -9.94 -9.48
C PHE A 177 -0.76 -9.06 -8.95
N SER A 178 -1.84 -9.69 -8.45
CA SER A 178 -2.81 -9.10 -7.55
C SER A 178 -2.86 -9.93 -6.27
N VAL A 179 -2.60 -9.30 -5.11
CA VAL A 179 -2.38 -10.00 -3.85
C VAL A 179 -3.07 -9.31 -2.68
N SER A 180 -3.32 -10.07 -1.63
CA SER A 180 -3.83 -9.56 -0.37
C SER A 180 -2.80 -8.67 0.35
N LYS A 181 -3.27 -7.88 1.32
CA LYS A 181 -2.40 -7.14 2.23
C LYS A 181 -1.36 -8.04 2.89
N GLY A 182 -0.16 -7.51 3.08
CA GLY A 182 0.91 -8.20 3.80
C GLY A 182 1.65 -9.26 3.01
N THR A 183 1.28 -9.50 1.74
CA THR A 183 2.00 -10.38 0.84
C THR A 183 3.33 -9.76 0.42
N TYR A 184 4.41 -10.53 0.51
CA TYR A 184 5.75 -10.18 0.04
C TYR A 184 5.99 -10.80 -1.33
N ILE A 185 6.09 -9.98 -2.38
CA ILE A 185 6.35 -10.47 -3.74
C ILE A 185 7.72 -11.15 -3.82
N ARG A 186 8.69 -10.69 -3.02
CA ARG A 186 10.02 -11.32 -2.91
C ARG A 186 9.93 -12.77 -2.43
N ALA A 187 9.13 -13.03 -1.40
CA ALA A 187 8.92 -14.40 -0.92
C ALA A 187 8.14 -15.25 -1.95
N LEU A 188 7.19 -14.66 -2.71
CA LEU A 188 6.53 -15.38 -3.80
C LEU A 188 7.53 -15.81 -4.88
N ALA A 189 8.49 -14.95 -5.24
CA ALA A 189 9.53 -15.27 -6.22
C ALA A 189 10.46 -16.39 -5.72
N HIS A 190 10.88 -16.31 -4.46
CA HIS A 190 11.67 -17.36 -3.81
C HIS A 190 10.93 -18.71 -3.84
N ASP A 191 9.67 -18.74 -3.38
CA ASP A 191 8.86 -19.96 -3.33
C ASP A 191 8.59 -20.53 -4.72
N LEU A 192 8.35 -19.65 -5.71
CA LEU A 192 8.20 -20.04 -7.13
C LEU A 192 9.48 -20.67 -7.67
N GLY A 193 10.65 -20.09 -7.37
CA GLY A 193 11.93 -20.66 -7.75
C GLY A 193 12.08 -22.10 -7.23
N ARG A 194 11.74 -22.33 -5.97
CA ARG A 194 11.77 -23.66 -5.34
C ARG A 194 10.75 -24.61 -5.96
N ALA A 195 9.52 -24.14 -6.25
CA ALA A 195 8.48 -24.94 -6.90
C ALA A 195 8.83 -25.35 -8.36
N CYS A 196 9.79 -24.64 -8.96
CA CYS A 196 10.33 -24.94 -10.29
C CYS A 196 11.65 -25.72 -10.24
N ASP A 197 12.01 -26.33 -9.11
CA ASP A 197 13.31 -26.99 -8.88
C ASP A 197 14.52 -26.10 -9.22
N SER A 198 14.36 -24.78 -9.09
CA SER A 198 15.33 -23.75 -9.42
C SER A 198 15.62 -22.87 -8.20
N ALA A 199 16.26 -21.74 -8.45
CA ALA A 199 16.47 -20.63 -7.55
C ALA A 199 15.90 -19.38 -8.20
N ALA A 200 15.28 -18.45 -7.43
CA ALA A 200 14.80 -17.21 -8.00
C ALA A 200 14.81 -16.06 -6.96
N HIS A 201 14.88 -14.84 -7.47
CA HIS A 201 14.75 -13.61 -6.70
C HIS A 201 14.06 -12.54 -7.56
N ILE A 202 13.61 -11.45 -6.93
CA ILE A 202 13.07 -10.30 -7.64
C ILE A 202 14.19 -9.43 -8.18
N SER A 203 14.23 -9.20 -9.50
CA SER A 203 15.17 -8.28 -10.15
C SER A 203 14.58 -6.89 -10.39
N ALA A 204 13.26 -6.77 -10.57
CA ALA A 204 12.55 -5.49 -10.60
C ALA A 204 11.15 -5.62 -10.00
N LEU A 205 10.66 -4.58 -9.34
CA LEU A 205 9.34 -4.56 -8.72
C LEU A 205 8.71 -3.17 -8.85
N ARG A 206 7.48 -3.13 -9.41
CA ARG A 206 6.69 -1.92 -9.50
C ARG A 206 5.30 -2.16 -8.95
N ARG A 207 4.88 -1.43 -7.94
CA ARG A 207 3.49 -1.43 -7.47
C ARG A 207 2.63 -0.59 -8.39
N THR A 208 1.70 -1.23 -9.09
CA THR A 208 0.81 -0.59 -10.07
C THR A 208 -0.50 -0.10 -9.46
N ALA A 209 -0.91 -0.70 -8.33
CA ALA A 209 -2.08 -0.24 -7.59
C ALA A 209 -1.99 -0.55 -6.08
N SER A 210 -2.71 0.25 -5.29
CA SER A 210 -2.94 0.06 -3.86
C SER A 210 -4.42 0.37 -3.56
N GLY A 211 -5.23 -0.68 -3.37
CA GLY A 211 -6.68 -0.55 -3.37
C GLY A 211 -7.14 0.02 -4.72
N VAL A 212 -7.99 1.03 -4.66
CA VAL A 212 -8.52 1.72 -5.86
C VAL A 212 -7.54 2.72 -6.48
N VAL A 213 -6.41 3.01 -5.81
CA VAL A 213 -5.43 3.99 -6.28
C VAL A 213 -4.47 3.33 -7.26
N SER A 214 -4.56 3.67 -8.54
CA SER A 214 -3.68 3.17 -9.61
C SER A 214 -2.49 4.08 -9.85
N ILE A 215 -1.51 3.58 -10.59
CA ILE A 215 -0.31 4.34 -10.99
C ILE A 215 -0.64 5.59 -11.82
N GLY A 216 -1.74 5.56 -12.58
CA GLY A 216 -2.20 6.72 -13.36
C GLY A 216 -2.68 7.91 -12.52
N ALA A 217 -2.93 7.70 -11.22
CA ALA A 217 -3.28 8.77 -10.28
C ALA A 217 -2.06 9.32 -9.52
N CYS A 218 -0.86 8.78 -9.77
CA CYS A 218 0.36 9.17 -9.06
C CYS A 218 1.06 10.36 -9.72
N HIS A 219 1.68 11.18 -8.88
CA HIS A 219 2.52 12.30 -9.28
C HIS A 219 3.94 12.07 -8.77
N ALA A 220 4.93 12.62 -9.48
CA ALA A 220 6.29 12.66 -8.97
C ALA A 220 6.38 13.62 -7.76
N VAL A 221 7.30 13.34 -6.82
CA VAL A 221 7.43 14.20 -5.62
C VAL A 221 7.82 15.62 -5.99
N GLU A 222 8.58 15.79 -7.08
CA GLU A 222 9.07 17.06 -7.61
C GLU A 222 7.94 17.97 -8.12
N GLU A 223 6.77 17.40 -8.45
CA GLU A 223 5.58 18.14 -8.88
C GLU A 223 4.78 18.72 -7.72
N LEU A 224 5.09 18.25 -6.48
CA LEU A 224 4.36 18.66 -5.29
C LEU A 224 4.81 20.03 -4.78
N SER A 225 3.84 20.89 -4.57
CA SER A 225 3.99 22.16 -3.84
C SER A 225 2.71 22.44 -3.04
N PRO A 226 2.70 23.38 -2.09
CA PRO A 226 1.46 23.77 -1.42
C PRO A 226 0.35 24.22 -2.38
N GLU A 227 0.72 24.84 -3.52
CA GLU A 227 -0.22 25.34 -4.53
C GLU A 227 -0.76 24.22 -5.41
N SER A 228 0.06 23.25 -5.82
CA SER A 228 -0.36 22.15 -6.70
C SER A 228 -1.12 21.04 -5.95
N ALA A 229 -0.86 20.86 -4.66
CA ALA A 229 -1.32 19.71 -3.86
C ALA A 229 -2.86 19.53 -3.89
N ALA A 230 -3.62 20.64 -3.89
CA ALA A 230 -5.08 20.56 -3.94
C ALA A 230 -5.60 19.92 -5.24
N GLY A 231 -4.94 20.19 -6.37
CA GLY A 231 -5.28 19.58 -7.67
C GLY A 231 -4.94 18.09 -7.74
N PHE A 232 -3.98 17.64 -6.96
CA PHE A 232 -3.51 16.25 -6.89
C PHE A 232 -4.17 15.42 -5.78
N ALA A 233 -5.06 16.04 -4.98
CA ALA A 233 -5.72 15.37 -3.88
C ALA A 233 -6.57 14.19 -4.40
N LEU A 234 -6.39 13.03 -3.79
CA LEU A 234 -7.27 11.87 -3.97
C LEU A 234 -8.59 12.12 -3.25
N ASP A 235 -9.67 11.56 -3.78
CA ASP A 235 -10.92 11.49 -3.03
C ASP A 235 -10.77 10.50 -1.86
N PRO A 236 -10.81 10.97 -0.61
CA PRO A 236 -10.64 10.12 0.55
C PRO A 236 -11.80 9.13 0.72
N ILE A 237 -12.99 9.46 0.24
CA ILE A 237 -14.18 8.60 0.34
C ILE A 237 -14.04 7.42 -0.60
N ALA A 238 -13.70 7.68 -1.86
CA ALA A 238 -13.42 6.64 -2.84
C ALA A 238 -12.23 5.76 -2.41
N ALA A 239 -11.15 6.37 -1.91
CA ALA A 239 -9.98 5.64 -1.43
C ALA A 239 -10.28 4.71 -0.26
N LEU A 240 -11.25 5.03 0.58
CA LEU A 240 -11.69 4.20 1.71
C LEU A 240 -12.81 3.21 1.35
N GLY A 241 -13.40 3.32 0.17
CA GLY A 241 -14.62 2.58 -0.17
C GLY A 241 -15.80 2.94 0.74
N ALA A 242 -15.83 4.17 1.26
CA ALA A 242 -16.82 4.62 2.23
C ALA A 242 -18.09 5.14 1.52
N THR A 243 -19.20 5.10 2.25
CA THR A 243 -20.45 5.73 1.80
C THR A 243 -20.47 7.20 2.20
N ARG A 244 -20.60 8.09 1.23
CA ARG A 244 -20.70 9.54 1.44
C ARG A 244 -22.05 9.88 2.09
N VAL A 245 -22.00 10.71 3.13
CA VAL A 245 -23.19 11.28 3.81
C VAL A 245 -22.95 12.77 4.01
N ASP A 246 -23.72 13.59 3.29
CA ASP A 246 -23.66 15.05 3.44
C ASP A 246 -24.53 15.49 4.61
N LEU A 247 -23.99 16.33 5.48
CA LEU A 247 -24.65 16.87 6.65
C LEU A 247 -24.81 18.39 6.57
N PRO A 248 -25.86 18.97 7.15
CA PRO A 248 -26.02 20.42 7.21
C PRO A 248 -25.01 21.07 8.17
N GLY A 249 -24.53 22.27 7.80
CA GLY A 249 -23.46 23.00 8.52
C GLY A 249 -23.73 23.26 10.00
N ASN A 250 -25.03 23.34 10.43
CA ASN A 250 -25.39 23.53 11.82
C ASN A 250 -25.06 22.33 12.75
N LEU A 251 -24.61 21.20 12.19
CA LEU A 251 -24.15 20.03 12.96
C LEU A 251 -22.64 20.03 13.20
N ALA A 252 -21.91 21.07 12.79
CA ALA A 252 -20.45 21.15 12.93
C ALA A 252 -19.98 20.92 14.37
N ASP A 253 -20.60 21.58 15.34
CA ASP A 253 -20.22 21.47 16.76
C ASP A 253 -20.53 20.10 17.33
N ASP A 254 -21.70 19.51 16.98
CA ASP A 254 -22.05 18.17 17.42
C ASP A 254 -21.05 17.14 16.89
N LEU A 255 -20.65 17.27 15.62
CA LEU A 255 -19.70 16.40 14.97
C LEU A 255 -18.32 16.53 15.58
N LEU A 256 -17.83 17.78 15.81
CA LEU A 256 -16.52 18.03 16.43
C LEU A 256 -16.46 17.52 17.88
N CYS A 257 -17.57 17.55 18.60
CA CYS A 257 -17.69 16.99 19.95
C CYS A 257 -17.88 15.45 19.95
N GLY A 258 -17.97 14.81 18.78
CA GLY A 258 -18.18 13.36 18.67
C GLY A 258 -19.59 12.91 19.11
N ARG A 259 -20.58 13.80 19.09
CA ARG A 259 -21.96 13.48 19.47
C ARG A 259 -22.62 12.62 18.41
N CYS A 260 -23.48 11.68 18.84
CA CYS A 260 -24.25 10.85 17.91
C CYS A 260 -25.29 11.72 17.17
N ILE A 261 -25.29 11.63 15.84
CA ILE A 261 -26.19 12.39 14.96
C ILE A 261 -27.26 11.46 14.43
N PRO A 262 -28.58 11.78 14.52
CA PRO A 262 -29.64 10.98 13.90
C PRO A 262 -29.42 10.88 12.38
N VAL A 263 -29.70 9.70 11.79
CA VAL A 263 -29.51 9.47 10.35
C VAL A 263 -30.41 10.35 9.48
N GLU A 264 -31.58 10.73 10.00
CA GLU A 264 -32.56 11.62 9.33
C GLU A 264 -32.02 13.05 9.12
N ARG A 265 -30.87 13.38 9.74
CA ARG A 265 -30.22 14.67 9.54
C ARG A 265 -29.33 14.71 8.29
N ALA A 266 -29.15 13.58 7.58
CA ALA A 266 -28.48 13.56 6.29
C ALA A 266 -29.26 14.42 5.26
N LEU A 267 -28.50 15.11 4.39
CA LEU A 267 -29.10 16.00 3.36
C LEU A 267 -29.68 15.26 2.17
N ALA A 268 -29.26 14.01 1.97
CA ALA A 268 -29.71 13.16 0.87
C ALA A 268 -29.78 11.69 1.33
N ASP A 269 -30.51 10.87 0.57
CA ASP A 269 -30.55 9.43 0.77
C ASP A 269 -29.18 8.80 0.54
N PHE A 270 -28.85 7.79 1.33
CA PHE A 270 -27.62 7.00 1.22
C PHE A 270 -27.89 5.54 1.55
N ASP A 271 -27.00 4.66 1.09
CA ASP A 271 -27.11 3.21 1.35
C ASP A 271 -26.60 2.89 2.76
N ALA A 272 -27.53 2.75 3.70
CA ALA A 272 -27.25 2.45 5.11
C ALA A 272 -26.64 1.05 5.35
N SER A 273 -26.58 0.19 4.34
CA SER A 273 -25.95 -1.15 4.44
C SER A 273 -24.45 -1.15 4.21
N LYS A 274 -23.87 -0.05 3.69
CA LYS A 274 -22.48 0.04 3.24
C LYS A 274 -21.65 0.93 4.16
N ALA A 275 -21.16 0.37 5.25
CA ALA A 275 -20.16 1.00 6.11
C ALA A 275 -18.72 0.89 5.51
N PRO A 276 -17.79 1.77 5.89
CA PRO A 276 -17.93 2.90 6.80
C PRO A 276 -18.65 4.11 6.15
N PHE A 277 -19.22 4.99 7.00
CA PHE A 277 -19.89 6.22 6.53
C PHE A 277 -18.95 7.41 6.65
N ALA A 278 -18.75 8.13 5.54
CA ALA A 278 -17.95 9.34 5.47
C ALA A 278 -18.84 10.58 5.61
N LEU A 279 -18.81 11.21 6.77
CA LEU A 279 -19.62 12.39 7.06
C LEU A 279 -18.93 13.63 6.49
N VAL A 280 -19.59 14.26 5.52
CA VAL A 280 -19.11 15.42 4.78
C VAL A 280 -19.84 16.66 5.26
N LEU A 281 -19.07 17.71 5.52
CA LEU A 281 -19.59 19.03 5.89
C LEU A 281 -18.83 20.09 5.06
N ASP A 282 -19.54 21.00 4.44
CA ASP A 282 -18.97 22.06 3.59
C ASP A 282 -17.95 21.54 2.58
N GLY A 283 -18.26 20.39 1.93
CA GLY A 283 -17.42 19.78 0.89
C GLY A 283 -16.16 19.08 1.40
N GLY A 284 -15.96 18.92 2.70
CA GLY A 284 -14.81 18.23 3.27
C GLY A 284 -15.19 17.07 4.20
N LEU A 285 -14.39 16.01 4.22
CA LEU A 285 -14.56 14.88 5.10
C LEU A 285 -14.24 15.30 6.55
N LYS A 286 -15.26 15.25 7.41
CA LYS A 286 -15.18 15.66 8.83
C LYS A 286 -15.15 14.51 9.80
N ALA A 287 -15.80 13.38 9.49
CA ALA A 287 -15.78 12.22 10.34
C ALA A 287 -15.96 10.92 9.55
N LEU A 288 -15.54 9.82 10.16
CA LEU A 288 -15.98 8.48 9.79
C LEU A 288 -16.85 7.95 10.92
N ALA A 289 -17.94 7.28 10.54
CA ALA A 289 -18.91 6.78 11.47
C ALA A 289 -19.42 5.39 11.07
N ARG A 290 -20.03 4.71 12.03
CA ARG A 290 -20.95 3.59 11.79
C ARG A 290 -22.36 3.99 12.18
N ILE A 291 -23.36 3.24 11.75
CA ILE A 291 -24.75 3.43 12.18
C ILE A 291 -25.05 2.44 13.31
N GLU A 292 -25.65 2.96 14.40
CA GLU A 292 -26.10 2.18 15.53
C GLU A 292 -27.38 2.82 16.10
N GLY A 293 -28.45 2.05 16.20
CA GLY A 293 -29.73 2.55 16.72
C GLY A 293 -30.29 3.76 15.94
N GLY A 294 -30.16 3.80 14.61
CA GLY A 294 -30.62 4.93 13.77
C GLY A 294 -29.78 6.22 13.93
N ARG A 295 -28.57 6.11 14.42
CA ARG A 295 -27.68 7.27 14.63
C ARG A 295 -26.29 6.99 14.07
N PHE A 296 -25.62 8.02 13.57
CA PHE A 296 -24.19 7.99 13.28
C PHE A 296 -23.42 8.06 14.59
N VAL A 297 -22.61 7.02 14.84
CA VAL A 297 -21.67 6.93 15.97
C VAL A 297 -20.27 7.17 15.42
N MET A 298 -19.60 8.21 15.89
CA MET A 298 -18.31 8.65 15.37
C MET A 298 -17.20 7.66 15.74
N GLU A 299 -16.46 7.18 14.76
CA GLU A 299 -15.23 6.39 14.95
C GLU A 299 -14.01 7.27 14.85
N HIS A 300 -14.01 8.20 13.89
CA HIS A 300 -12.93 9.19 13.70
C HIS A 300 -13.53 10.56 13.43
N VAL A 301 -13.12 11.56 14.19
CA VAL A 301 -13.49 12.96 13.95
C VAL A 301 -12.24 13.73 13.54
N PHE A 302 -12.33 14.54 12.49
CA PHE A 302 -11.23 15.35 11.97
C PHE A 302 -11.48 16.83 12.30
N PRO A 303 -10.73 17.43 13.26
CA PRO A 303 -10.90 18.85 13.62
C PRO A 303 -10.77 19.79 12.42
N GLN A 304 -9.86 19.48 11.49
CA GLN A 304 -9.80 20.11 10.19
C GLN A 304 -10.30 19.13 9.15
N ALA A 305 -11.14 19.58 8.22
CA ALA A 305 -11.67 18.75 7.15
C ALA A 305 -10.53 18.17 6.27
N ILE A 306 -10.72 16.94 5.81
CA ILE A 306 -9.86 16.36 4.79
C ILE A 306 -10.48 16.72 3.43
N GLY A 307 -9.69 17.37 2.59
CA GLY A 307 -10.07 17.78 1.25
C GLY A 307 -9.98 16.66 0.21
N GLY A 308 -10.29 16.99 -1.06
CA GLY A 308 -10.29 16.07 -2.19
C GLY A 308 -11.61 15.32 -2.37
N VAL A 309 -12.62 15.57 -1.57
CA VAL A 309 -13.98 14.99 -1.70
C VAL A 309 -14.60 15.42 -3.03
N ARG A 310 -15.09 14.46 -3.81
CA ARG A 310 -15.70 14.66 -5.14
C ARG A 310 -17.12 14.13 -5.21
#